data_a6a8a641d43abbdc6fd6679c1b3ad316
#
_entry.id   a6a8a641d43abbdc6fd6679c1b3ad316
#
_cell.length_a   1.000
_cell.length_b   1.000
_cell.length_c   1.000
_cell.angle_alpha   90.00
_cell.angle_beta   90.00
_cell.angle_gamma   90.00
#
_symmetry.space_group_name_H-M   'P 1'
#
loop_
_entity.id
_entity.type
_entity.pdbx_description
1 polymer ?
#
loop_
_entity_poly.entity_id
_entity_poly.type
_entity_poly.pdbx_seq_one_letter_code
_entity_poly.pdbx_strand_id
1 'polypeptide(L)'
;AADHLIEGESYKDDILRAKEYAKQGYLVTFGMNIDKPDTRYGYIHYKDEDVIDFTEKPDEKTAVKYMESGEYLLNSGMFLFRNGDFLKELQVNNSEVYRTFEATFDNHRFEGGNIYYDASVMEQFPALPVEKAVFEKTNKGKVIHSLFSWKDVGSLDDLDDITIQTLDEPQVISNKCENTTVINQSDKKLVLVNHLKDVLVVNTDDAIYIGNKGDSNDLKEIIRASESMWGYFDKSSAFIRNWGRFDVLEQDKNTGYQVNKVSV
;
A
#
# COMPACT_ATOMS: atom_id res chain seq x y z
N ALA A 1 2.39 -2.36 -5.47
CA ALA A 1 2.03 -2.31 -4.06
C ALA A 1 2.63 -3.52 -3.33
N ALA A 2 2.94 -3.37 -2.06
CA ALA A 2 3.53 -4.42 -1.23
C ALA A 2 2.60 -4.83 -0.07
N ASP A 3 1.42 -4.26 -0.04
CA ASP A 3 0.40 -4.31 1.00
C ASP A 3 -0.97 -4.77 0.49
N HIS A 4 -1.01 -5.39 -0.69
CA HIS A 4 -2.24 -5.98 -1.23
C HIS A 4 -2.40 -7.43 -0.80
N LEU A 5 -3.57 -7.77 -0.28
CA LEU A 5 -4.03 -9.14 -0.12
C LEU A 5 -4.83 -9.53 -1.37
N ILE A 6 -4.38 -10.59 -2.04
CA ILE A 6 -5.01 -11.10 -3.27
C ILE A 6 -5.32 -12.57 -3.08
N GLU A 7 -6.58 -12.96 -3.28
CA GLU A 7 -7.04 -14.34 -3.15
C GLU A 7 -7.95 -14.72 -4.32
N GLY A 8 -7.81 -15.93 -4.80
CA GLY A 8 -8.64 -16.48 -5.88
C GLY A 8 -7.84 -16.98 -7.10
N GLU A 9 -8.41 -17.97 -7.76
CA GLU A 9 -7.76 -18.65 -8.89
C GLU A 9 -7.72 -17.80 -10.17
N SER A 10 -8.65 -16.83 -10.32
CA SER A 10 -8.75 -15.99 -11.53
C SER A 10 -7.59 -14.99 -11.68
N TYR A 11 -6.83 -14.70 -10.62
CA TYR A 11 -5.71 -13.75 -10.66
C TYR A 11 -4.70 -14.05 -11.77
N LYS A 12 -4.31 -15.30 -11.89
CA LYS A 12 -3.35 -15.72 -12.92
C LYS A 12 -3.90 -15.52 -14.35
N ASP A 13 -5.17 -15.83 -14.56
CA ASP A 13 -5.80 -15.71 -15.88
C ASP A 13 -5.99 -14.24 -16.26
N ASP A 14 -6.33 -13.39 -15.30
CA ASP A 14 -6.43 -11.94 -15.51
C ASP A 14 -5.07 -11.32 -15.86
N ILE A 15 -3.98 -11.74 -15.21
CA ILE A 15 -2.62 -11.33 -15.61
C ILE A 15 -2.28 -11.78 -17.04
N LEU A 16 -2.67 -12.98 -17.42
CA LEU A 16 -2.41 -13.48 -18.79
C LEU A 16 -3.22 -12.68 -19.83
N ARG A 17 -4.48 -12.34 -19.55
CA ARG A 17 -5.30 -11.45 -20.40
C ARG A 17 -4.67 -10.08 -20.53
N ALA A 18 -4.29 -9.46 -19.41
CA ALA A 18 -3.62 -8.16 -19.37
C ALA A 18 -2.32 -8.17 -20.21
N LYS A 19 -1.55 -9.25 -20.15
CA LYS A 19 -0.33 -9.42 -20.95
C LYS A 19 -0.59 -9.36 -22.45
N GLU A 20 -1.70 -9.89 -22.93
CA GLU A 20 -2.02 -9.85 -24.37
C GLU A 20 -2.33 -8.41 -24.83
N TYR A 21 -2.99 -7.60 -24.00
CA TYR A 21 -3.18 -6.17 -24.29
C TYR A 21 -1.86 -5.39 -24.21
N ALA A 22 -1.04 -5.66 -23.21
CA ALA A 22 0.26 -4.99 -23.07
C ALA A 22 1.20 -5.27 -24.27
N LYS A 23 1.16 -6.47 -24.85
CA LYS A 23 1.90 -6.78 -26.08
C LYS A 23 1.46 -5.93 -27.27
N GLN A 24 0.21 -5.48 -27.31
CA GLN A 24 -0.35 -4.61 -28.33
C GLN A 24 -0.08 -3.12 -28.09
N GLY A 25 0.58 -2.77 -26.98
CA GLY A 25 0.96 -1.42 -26.62
C GLY A 25 -0.04 -0.67 -25.75
N TYR A 26 -1.02 -1.38 -25.17
CA TYR A 26 -1.95 -0.82 -24.19
C TYR A 26 -1.33 -0.76 -22.79
N LEU A 27 -1.82 0.19 -21.98
CA LEU A 27 -1.55 0.29 -20.56
C LEU A 27 -2.74 -0.32 -19.82
N VAL A 28 -2.51 -1.42 -19.13
CA VAL A 28 -3.59 -2.21 -18.52
C VAL A 28 -3.64 -1.96 -17.03
N THR A 29 -4.84 -1.77 -16.49
CA THR A 29 -5.13 -1.75 -15.06
C THR A 29 -6.12 -2.86 -14.70
N PHE A 30 -6.26 -3.15 -13.39
CA PHE A 30 -7.17 -4.16 -12.87
C PHE A 30 -8.25 -3.47 -12.05
N GLY A 31 -9.50 -3.62 -12.48
CA GLY A 31 -10.66 -3.01 -11.86
C GLY A 31 -11.42 -4.01 -11.01
N MET A 32 -11.78 -3.60 -9.80
CA MET A 32 -12.53 -4.39 -8.82
C MET A 32 -13.98 -3.93 -8.73
N ASN A 33 -14.88 -4.82 -8.36
CA ASN A 33 -16.26 -4.45 -8.06
C ASN A 33 -16.34 -3.41 -6.93
N ILE A 34 -17.35 -2.57 -7.00
CA ILE A 34 -17.64 -1.58 -5.96
C ILE A 34 -18.69 -2.16 -5.03
N ASP A 35 -18.28 -2.70 -3.88
CA ASP A 35 -19.22 -3.22 -2.88
C ASP A 35 -19.82 -2.11 -2.00
N LYS A 36 -19.06 -1.05 -1.78
CA LYS A 36 -19.46 0.16 -1.05
C LYS A 36 -18.73 1.38 -1.61
N PRO A 37 -19.31 2.59 -1.49
CA PRO A 37 -18.58 3.81 -1.85
C PRO A 37 -17.34 3.96 -0.96
N ASP A 38 -16.19 4.23 -1.58
CA ASP A 38 -14.93 4.44 -0.86
C ASP A 38 -14.12 5.54 -1.52
N THR A 39 -13.88 6.63 -0.78
CA THR A 39 -13.15 7.81 -1.27
C THR A 39 -11.63 7.64 -1.26
N ARG A 40 -11.13 6.51 -0.74
CA ARG A 40 -9.71 6.21 -0.67
C ARG A 40 -9.12 5.73 -1.99
N TYR A 41 -9.98 5.27 -2.91
CA TYR A 41 -9.59 4.65 -4.17
C TYR A 41 -9.92 5.51 -5.39
N GLY A 42 -9.23 5.26 -6.49
CA GLY A 42 -9.60 5.73 -7.81
C GLY A 42 -10.75 4.90 -8.41
N TYR A 43 -11.49 5.50 -9.34
CA TYR A 43 -12.60 4.89 -10.05
C TYR A 43 -12.33 4.91 -11.55
N ILE A 44 -12.60 3.81 -12.21
CA ILE A 44 -12.39 3.60 -13.64
C ILE A 44 -13.75 3.51 -14.31
N HIS A 45 -14.11 4.53 -15.11
CA HIS A 45 -15.23 4.44 -16.04
C HIS A 45 -14.79 3.59 -17.24
N TYR A 46 -15.55 2.57 -17.57
CA TYR A 46 -15.17 1.65 -18.62
C TYR A 46 -16.36 1.26 -19.52
N LYS A 47 -16.02 0.83 -20.72
CA LYS A 47 -16.96 0.18 -21.63
C LYS A 47 -16.27 -0.98 -22.30
N ASP A 48 -16.85 -2.18 -22.17
CA ASP A 48 -16.20 -3.43 -22.52
C ASP A 48 -14.89 -3.61 -21.75
N GLU A 49 -13.75 -3.37 -22.32
CA GLU A 49 -12.44 -3.36 -21.64
C GLU A 49 -11.65 -2.07 -21.90
N ASP A 50 -12.28 -1.08 -22.53
CA ASP A 50 -11.68 0.23 -22.74
C ASP A 50 -11.90 1.13 -21.53
N VAL A 51 -10.82 1.78 -21.06
CA VAL A 51 -10.92 2.86 -20.08
C VAL A 51 -11.43 4.10 -20.80
N ILE A 52 -12.59 4.60 -20.35
CA ILE A 52 -13.21 5.82 -20.88
C ILE A 52 -12.77 7.02 -20.08
N ASP A 53 -12.71 6.89 -18.76
CA ASP A 53 -12.31 7.95 -17.85
C ASP A 53 -11.75 7.35 -16.57
N PHE A 54 -10.94 8.12 -15.87
CA PHE A 54 -10.31 7.73 -14.62
C PHE A 54 -10.41 8.88 -13.63
N THR A 55 -10.95 8.62 -12.44
CA THR A 55 -11.10 9.64 -11.39
C THR A 55 -10.41 9.18 -10.12
N GLU A 56 -9.33 9.85 -9.74
CA GLU A 56 -8.59 9.54 -8.51
C GLU A 56 -9.27 10.18 -7.30
N LYS A 57 -9.65 9.36 -6.33
CA LYS A 57 -10.20 9.73 -5.01
C LYS A 57 -11.33 10.76 -5.09
N PRO A 58 -12.48 10.40 -5.66
CA PRO A 58 -13.63 11.30 -5.74
C PRO A 58 -14.22 11.60 -4.35
N ASP A 59 -15.05 12.62 -4.28
CA ASP A 59 -15.86 12.85 -3.08
C ASP A 59 -16.92 11.74 -2.88
N GLU A 60 -17.46 11.65 -1.67
CA GLU A 60 -18.42 10.60 -1.29
C GLU A 60 -19.66 10.58 -2.19
N LYS A 61 -20.20 11.76 -2.55
CA LYS A 61 -21.39 11.86 -3.40
C LYS A 61 -21.12 11.32 -4.80
N THR A 62 -19.92 11.58 -5.30
CA THR A 62 -19.46 11.10 -6.60
C THR A 62 -19.21 9.59 -6.55
N ALA A 63 -18.58 9.07 -5.49
CA ALA A 63 -18.37 7.65 -5.30
C ALA A 63 -19.68 6.85 -5.24
N VAL A 64 -20.71 7.38 -4.53
CA VAL A 64 -22.07 6.79 -4.52
C VAL A 64 -22.66 6.72 -5.93
N LYS A 65 -22.59 7.80 -6.71
CA LYS A 65 -23.10 7.83 -8.08
C LYS A 65 -22.42 6.82 -8.98
N TYR A 66 -21.10 6.69 -8.86
CA TYR A 66 -20.31 5.73 -9.63
C TYR A 66 -20.73 4.30 -9.33
N MET A 67 -20.91 3.97 -8.04
CA MET A 67 -21.40 2.67 -7.62
C MET A 67 -22.80 2.38 -8.16
N GLU A 68 -23.73 3.34 -8.04
CA GLU A 68 -25.12 3.18 -8.47
C GLU A 68 -25.27 3.05 -9.99
N SER A 69 -24.36 3.64 -10.77
CA SER A 69 -24.41 3.56 -12.24
C SER A 69 -24.09 2.17 -12.79
N GLY A 70 -23.26 1.40 -12.08
CA GLY A 70 -22.77 0.10 -12.56
C GLY A 70 -21.77 0.20 -13.72
N GLU A 71 -21.31 1.41 -14.09
CA GLU A 71 -20.40 1.66 -15.21
C GLU A 71 -18.95 1.89 -14.76
N TYR A 72 -18.68 1.73 -13.46
CA TYR A 72 -17.39 1.98 -12.85
C TYR A 72 -16.85 0.76 -12.12
N LEU A 73 -15.53 0.69 -12.02
CA LEU A 73 -14.78 -0.24 -11.19
C LEU A 73 -13.85 0.53 -10.26
N LEU A 74 -13.52 -0.04 -9.10
CA LEU A 74 -12.44 0.49 -8.26
C LEU A 74 -11.08 0.20 -8.91
N ASN A 75 -10.19 1.19 -8.91
CA ASN A 75 -8.80 0.99 -9.32
C ASN A 75 -8.02 0.26 -8.23
N SER A 76 -7.51 -0.92 -8.56
CA SER A 76 -6.64 -1.67 -7.64
C SER A 76 -5.23 -1.08 -7.47
N GLY A 77 -4.84 -0.10 -8.30
CA GLY A 77 -3.47 0.40 -8.32
C GLY A 77 -2.44 -0.60 -8.90
N MET A 78 -2.90 -1.70 -9.48
CA MET A 78 -2.05 -2.64 -10.21
C MET A 78 -2.06 -2.32 -11.69
N PHE A 79 -0.88 -2.24 -12.30
CA PHE A 79 -0.72 -1.90 -13.70
C PHE A 79 0.20 -2.90 -14.40
N LEU A 80 -0.12 -3.20 -15.66
CA LEU A 80 0.68 -4.05 -16.51
C LEU A 80 0.86 -3.41 -17.89
N PHE A 81 2.11 -3.16 -18.27
CA PHE A 81 2.46 -2.54 -19.54
C PHE A 81 3.91 -2.89 -19.95
N ARG A 82 4.29 -2.61 -21.18
CA ARG A 82 5.69 -2.62 -21.59
C ARG A 82 6.32 -1.26 -21.27
N ASN A 83 7.51 -1.26 -20.69
CA ASN A 83 8.21 -0.01 -20.30
C ASN A 83 8.29 1.00 -21.45
N GLY A 84 8.63 0.56 -22.65
CA GLY A 84 8.74 1.48 -23.79
C GLY A 84 7.41 2.14 -24.18
N ASP A 85 6.28 1.47 -24.01
CA ASP A 85 4.97 2.04 -24.30
C ASP A 85 4.53 3.00 -23.20
N PHE A 86 4.79 2.65 -21.94
CA PHE A 86 4.54 3.54 -20.81
C PHE A 86 5.37 4.85 -20.94
N LEU A 87 6.66 4.75 -21.25
CA LEU A 87 7.52 5.94 -21.40
C LEU A 87 7.07 6.82 -22.55
N LYS A 88 6.58 6.27 -23.66
CA LYS A 88 5.98 7.05 -24.74
C LYS A 88 4.72 7.79 -24.29
N GLU A 89 3.83 7.11 -23.58
CA GLU A 89 2.63 7.72 -23.04
C GLU A 89 2.96 8.78 -21.97
N LEU A 90 3.96 8.54 -21.13
CA LEU A 90 4.45 9.53 -20.18
C LEU A 90 5.00 10.78 -20.90
N GLN A 91 5.79 10.59 -21.97
CA GLN A 91 6.34 11.69 -22.76
C GLN A 91 5.25 12.57 -23.41
N VAL A 92 4.20 11.92 -23.92
CA VAL A 92 3.09 12.61 -24.59
C VAL A 92 2.19 13.31 -23.59
N ASN A 93 1.83 12.64 -22.49
CA ASN A 93 0.83 13.12 -21.54
C ASN A 93 1.41 13.95 -20.39
N ASN A 94 2.72 13.79 -20.10
CA ASN A 94 3.40 14.55 -19.04
C ASN A 94 4.90 14.71 -19.34
N SER A 95 5.22 15.63 -20.24
CA SER A 95 6.59 15.88 -20.69
C SER A 95 7.51 16.42 -19.58
N GLU A 96 6.97 16.99 -18.51
CA GLU A 96 7.75 17.46 -17.35
C GLU A 96 8.28 16.27 -16.56
N VAL A 97 7.40 15.36 -16.14
CA VAL A 97 7.80 14.12 -15.45
C VAL A 97 8.73 13.29 -16.33
N TYR A 98 8.48 13.21 -17.62
CA TYR A 98 9.32 12.46 -18.54
C TYR A 98 10.75 13.05 -18.61
N ARG A 99 10.91 14.38 -18.71
CA ARG A 99 12.23 15.03 -18.71
C ARG A 99 12.98 14.85 -17.40
N THR A 100 12.28 14.91 -16.27
CA THR A 100 12.89 14.64 -14.96
C THR A 100 13.35 13.18 -14.87
N PHE A 101 12.56 12.23 -15.40
CA PHE A 101 12.96 10.84 -15.53
C PHE A 101 14.23 10.67 -16.38
N GLU A 102 14.31 11.28 -17.57
CA GLU A 102 15.50 11.23 -18.42
C GLU A 102 16.73 11.78 -17.69
N ALA A 103 16.59 12.96 -17.05
CA ALA A 103 17.67 13.56 -16.29
C ALA A 103 18.15 12.66 -15.13
N THR A 104 17.23 12.00 -14.45
CA THR A 104 17.54 11.05 -13.35
C THR A 104 18.27 9.83 -13.89
N PHE A 105 17.80 9.29 -15.01
CA PHE A 105 18.40 8.12 -15.65
C PHE A 105 19.80 8.44 -16.18
N ASP A 106 20.02 9.58 -16.82
CA ASP A 106 21.32 9.98 -17.35
C ASP A 106 22.37 10.27 -16.25
N ASN A 107 21.91 10.64 -15.04
CA ASN A 107 22.78 10.96 -13.90
C ASN A 107 22.85 9.82 -12.85
N HIS A 108 22.42 8.61 -13.20
CA HIS A 108 22.58 7.48 -12.30
C HIS A 108 24.01 6.97 -12.25
N ARG A 109 24.36 6.31 -11.13
CA ARG A 109 25.62 5.56 -11.00
C ARG A 109 25.33 4.12 -10.63
N PHE A 110 26.13 3.21 -11.12
CA PHE A 110 26.05 1.80 -10.82
C PHE A 110 27.23 1.39 -9.96
N GLU A 111 26.98 0.90 -8.75
CA GLU A 111 28.02 0.52 -7.80
C GLU A 111 27.57 -0.68 -6.97
N GLY A 112 28.40 -1.71 -6.88
CA GLY A 112 28.15 -2.90 -6.05
C GLY A 112 26.86 -3.66 -6.39
N GLY A 113 26.40 -3.60 -7.64
CA GLY A 113 25.14 -4.21 -8.08
C GLY A 113 23.90 -3.35 -7.82
N ASN A 114 24.05 -2.15 -7.26
CA ASN A 114 22.96 -1.21 -6.99
C ASN A 114 23.00 -0.03 -7.95
N ILE A 115 21.83 0.55 -8.22
CA ILE A 115 21.66 1.80 -8.97
C ILE A 115 21.42 2.91 -7.95
N TYR A 116 22.21 3.98 -8.03
CA TYR A 116 22.07 5.17 -7.21
C TYR A 116 21.66 6.35 -8.08
N TYR A 117 20.64 7.05 -7.69
CA TYR A 117 20.17 8.25 -8.35
C TYR A 117 20.67 9.50 -7.59
N ASP A 118 20.88 10.58 -8.31
CA ASP A 118 21.25 11.86 -7.70
C ASP A 118 20.05 12.46 -6.96
N ALA A 119 20.21 12.74 -5.67
CA ALA A 119 19.14 13.26 -4.82
C ALA A 119 18.62 14.62 -5.34
N SER A 120 19.49 15.48 -5.82
CA SER A 120 19.11 16.81 -6.32
C SER A 120 18.25 16.76 -7.60
N VAL A 121 18.38 15.69 -8.38
CA VAL A 121 17.54 15.44 -9.55
C VAL A 121 16.24 14.77 -9.12
N MET A 122 16.29 13.83 -8.18
CA MET A 122 15.11 13.17 -7.63
C MET A 122 14.13 14.17 -6.95
N GLU A 123 14.64 15.18 -6.27
CA GLU A 123 13.84 16.25 -5.65
C GLU A 123 13.05 17.10 -6.65
N GLN A 124 13.41 17.06 -7.94
CA GLN A 124 12.69 17.78 -8.99
C GLN A 124 11.46 17.04 -9.52
N PHE A 125 11.24 15.78 -9.11
CA PHE A 125 10.03 15.08 -9.52
C PHE A 125 8.80 15.75 -8.91
N PRO A 126 7.78 16.05 -9.74
CA PRO A 126 6.50 16.51 -9.22
C PRO A 126 5.90 15.44 -8.32
N ALA A 127 5.31 15.85 -7.19
CA ALA A 127 4.55 14.96 -6.30
C ALA A 127 3.21 14.60 -6.96
N LEU A 128 3.24 13.72 -7.94
CA LEU A 128 2.11 13.35 -8.78
C LEU A 128 2.00 11.83 -8.88
N PRO A 129 0.85 11.22 -8.54
CA PRO A 129 0.65 9.80 -8.72
C PRO A 129 0.62 9.43 -10.22
N VAL A 130 0.99 8.19 -10.53
CA VAL A 130 1.08 7.68 -11.91
C VAL A 130 -0.26 7.75 -12.63
N GLU A 131 -1.36 7.61 -11.92
CA GLU A 131 -2.72 7.76 -12.42
C GLU A 131 -2.91 9.14 -13.06
N LYS A 132 -2.60 10.20 -12.34
CA LYS A 132 -2.70 11.59 -12.82
C LYS A 132 -1.63 11.95 -13.85
N ALA A 133 -0.48 11.30 -13.77
CA ALA A 133 0.59 11.54 -14.72
C ALA A 133 0.25 10.99 -16.10
N VAL A 134 -0.37 9.80 -16.17
CA VAL A 134 -0.56 9.05 -17.42
C VAL A 134 -1.99 8.54 -17.59
N PHE A 135 -2.53 7.80 -16.61
CA PHE A 135 -3.77 7.01 -16.81
C PHE A 135 -5.03 7.87 -16.99
N GLU A 136 -5.13 9.02 -16.35
CA GLU A 136 -6.23 9.99 -16.56
C GLU A 136 -6.17 10.69 -17.94
N LYS A 137 -5.09 10.53 -18.71
CA LYS A 137 -4.85 11.30 -19.93
C LYS A 137 -4.67 10.43 -21.17
N THR A 138 -4.24 9.19 -20.99
CA THR A 138 -3.98 8.29 -22.10
C THR A 138 -5.27 7.75 -22.71
N ASN A 139 -5.29 7.62 -24.05
CA ASN A 139 -6.33 6.90 -24.75
C ASN A 139 -5.99 5.44 -25.03
N LYS A 140 -4.92 4.93 -24.40
CA LYS A 140 -4.48 3.52 -24.51
C LYS A 140 -4.73 2.72 -23.24
N GLY A 141 -5.64 3.19 -22.40
CA GLY A 141 -6.04 2.48 -21.19
C GLY A 141 -6.92 1.27 -21.49
N LYS A 142 -6.57 0.12 -20.93
CA LYS A 142 -7.44 -1.07 -20.86
C LYS A 142 -7.66 -1.44 -19.40
N VAL A 143 -8.85 -1.94 -19.09
CA VAL A 143 -9.15 -2.46 -17.74
C VAL A 143 -9.53 -3.94 -17.84
N ILE A 144 -8.94 -4.75 -16.99
CA ILE A 144 -9.41 -6.11 -16.74
C ILE A 144 -10.38 -6.04 -15.56
N HIS A 145 -11.65 -6.31 -15.81
CA HIS A 145 -12.61 -6.51 -14.73
C HIS A 145 -12.27 -7.82 -14.02
N SER A 146 -11.72 -7.71 -12.82
CA SER A 146 -11.17 -8.82 -12.06
C SER A 146 -12.16 -9.35 -11.04
N LEU A 147 -12.22 -10.68 -10.93
CA LEU A 147 -13.15 -11.41 -10.06
C LEU A 147 -12.44 -12.06 -8.86
N PHE A 148 -11.13 -11.91 -8.73
CA PHE A 148 -10.42 -12.33 -7.53
C PHE A 148 -10.70 -11.37 -6.36
N SER A 149 -10.59 -11.87 -5.14
CA SER A 149 -10.66 -11.03 -3.95
C SER A 149 -9.41 -10.16 -3.86
N TRP A 150 -9.61 -8.87 -3.62
CA TRP A 150 -8.54 -7.90 -3.49
C TRP A 150 -8.83 -6.95 -2.31
N LYS A 151 -7.81 -6.72 -1.51
CA LYS A 151 -7.85 -5.74 -0.42
C LYS A 151 -6.52 -5.02 -0.34
N ASP A 152 -6.57 -3.70 -0.33
CA ASP A 152 -5.44 -2.84 0.03
C ASP A 152 -5.36 -2.75 1.55
N VAL A 153 -4.25 -3.22 2.13
CA VAL A 153 -4.00 -3.21 3.58
C VAL A 153 -3.23 -1.94 3.95
N GLY A 154 -3.88 -0.80 3.75
CA GLY A 154 -3.26 0.51 3.88
C GLY A 154 -3.28 1.10 5.30
N SER A 155 -4.04 0.51 6.21
CA SER A 155 -4.21 0.97 7.60
C SER A 155 -4.27 -0.20 8.58
N LEU A 156 -4.14 0.09 9.88
CA LEU A 156 -4.29 -0.95 10.91
C LEU A 156 -5.71 -1.51 10.97
N ASP A 157 -6.72 -0.73 10.61
CA ASP A 157 -8.11 -1.21 10.55
C ASP A 157 -8.29 -2.30 9.47
N ASP A 158 -7.52 -2.22 8.38
CA ASP A 158 -7.60 -3.22 7.32
C ASP A 158 -7.05 -4.60 7.74
N LEU A 159 -6.29 -4.66 8.84
CA LEU A 159 -5.81 -5.90 9.42
C LEU A 159 -6.90 -6.66 10.20
N ASP A 160 -7.98 -5.99 10.61
CA ASP A 160 -9.04 -6.59 11.43
C ASP A 160 -9.62 -7.86 10.77
N ASP A 161 -10.01 -7.75 9.51
CA ASP A 161 -10.59 -8.87 8.75
C ASP A 161 -9.59 -10.00 8.47
N ILE A 162 -8.29 -9.68 8.40
CA ILE A 162 -7.22 -10.64 8.10
C ILE A 162 -6.83 -11.41 9.36
N THR A 163 -6.78 -10.73 10.49
CA THR A 163 -6.31 -11.26 11.77
C THR A 163 -7.28 -12.27 12.36
N ILE A 164 -8.59 -12.10 12.15
CA ILE A 164 -9.61 -13.05 12.65
C ILE A 164 -9.41 -14.46 12.06
N GLN A 165 -8.77 -14.59 10.90
CA GLN A 165 -8.54 -15.89 10.25
C GLN A 165 -7.24 -16.59 10.67
N THR A 166 -6.30 -15.92 11.31
CA THR A 166 -4.92 -16.42 11.46
C THR A 166 -4.44 -16.59 12.91
N LEU A 167 -5.17 -16.14 13.94
CA LEU A 167 -4.60 -16.02 15.29
C LEU A 167 -5.39 -16.82 16.35
N ASP A 168 -4.98 -18.07 16.54
CA ASP A 168 -4.99 -18.71 17.87
C ASP A 168 -3.88 -18.04 18.71
N GLU A 169 -4.12 -16.84 19.24
CA GLU A 169 -3.10 -16.15 20.02
C GLU A 169 -3.20 -16.49 21.52
N PRO A 170 -2.30 -17.34 22.04
CA PRO A 170 -2.32 -17.74 23.45
C PRO A 170 -1.95 -16.59 24.41
N GLN A 171 -1.70 -15.38 23.92
CA GLN A 171 -1.20 -14.24 24.69
C GLN A 171 -2.20 -13.07 24.77
N VAL A 172 -3.45 -13.28 24.40
CA VAL A 172 -4.52 -12.30 24.51
C VAL A 172 -5.64 -12.84 25.37
N ILE A 173 -6.04 -12.09 26.40
CA ILE A 173 -7.20 -12.40 27.23
C ILE A 173 -8.19 -11.24 27.12
N SER A 174 -9.38 -11.53 26.60
CA SER A 174 -10.48 -10.57 26.45
C SER A 174 -11.60 -10.89 27.42
N ASN A 175 -12.11 -9.90 28.14
CA ASN A 175 -13.24 -10.03 29.05
C ASN A 175 -14.28 -8.93 28.79
N LYS A 176 -15.52 -9.31 28.50
CA LYS A 176 -16.66 -8.40 28.28
C LYS A 176 -16.36 -7.30 27.26
N CYS A 177 -15.67 -7.63 26.19
CA CYS A 177 -15.39 -6.75 25.07
C CYS A 177 -16.41 -7.00 23.95
N GLU A 178 -16.77 -5.93 23.21
CA GLU A 178 -17.68 -5.96 22.09
C GLU A 178 -16.98 -5.34 20.90
N ASN A 179 -16.98 -5.98 19.72
CA ASN A 179 -16.36 -5.50 18.50
C ASN A 179 -14.93 -4.98 18.71
N THR A 180 -14.14 -5.70 19.52
CA THR A 180 -12.77 -5.29 19.88
C THR A 180 -11.78 -6.28 19.29
N THR A 181 -10.79 -5.78 18.56
CA THR A 181 -9.72 -6.59 17.98
C THR A 181 -8.41 -6.29 18.69
N VAL A 182 -7.67 -7.34 18.99
CA VAL A 182 -6.35 -7.24 19.60
C VAL A 182 -5.36 -8.00 18.74
N ILE A 183 -4.38 -7.29 18.20
CA ILE A 183 -3.27 -7.87 17.44
C ILE A 183 -2.03 -7.79 18.32
N ASN A 184 -1.57 -8.95 18.83
CA ASN A 184 -0.38 -9.02 19.66
C ASN A 184 0.76 -9.68 18.90
N GLN A 185 1.72 -8.90 18.45
CA GLN A 185 2.92 -9.37 17.75
C GLN A 185 4.12 -9.61 18.69
N SER A 186 3.95 -9.33 19.99
CA SER A 186 5.02 -9.57 20.97
C SER A 186 4.88 -10.93 21.62
N ASP A 187 5.88 -11.77 21.51
CA ASP A 187 5.99 -13.04 22.22
C ASP A 187 6.36 -12.90 23.72
N LYS A 188 6.66 -11.67 24.15
CA LYS A 188 7.08 -11.33 25.51
C LYS A 188 5.98 -10.70 26.36
N LYS A 189 4.86 -10.32 25.76
CA LYS A 189 3.80 -9.57 26.45
C LYS A 189 2.48 -10.31 26.37
N LEU A 190 1.81 -10.45 27.50
CA LEU A 190 0.41 -10.82 27.58
C LEU A 190 -0.45 -9.56 27.51
N VAL A 191 -1.40 -9.51 26.58
CA VAL A 191 -2.34 -8.40 26.45
C VAL A 191 -3.68 -8.79 27.08
N LEU A 192 -4.12 -8.01 28.05
CA LEU A 192 -5.41 -8.19 28.74
C LEU A 192 -6.29 -6.99 28.40
N VAL A 193 -7.46 -7.25 27.84
CA VAL A 193 -8.45 -6.23 27.52
C VAL A 193 -9.76 -6.51 28.25
N ASN A 194 -10.39 -5.48 28.79
CA ASN A 194 -11.56 -5.62 29.64
C ASN A 194 -12.56 -4.48 29.44
N HIS A 195 -13.84 -4.81 29.17
CA HIS A 195 -14.94 -3.87 28.96
C HIS A 195 -14.66 -2.82 27.86
N LEU A 196 -13.99 -3.21 26.76
CA LEU A 196 -13.77 -2.35 25.60
C LEU A 196 -14.87 -2.59 24.56
N LYS A 197 -15.18 -1.53 23.82
CA LYS A 197 -16.14 -1.57 22.70
C LYS A 197 -15.61 -0.78 21.53
N ASP A 198 -15.72 -1.37 20.31
CA ASP A 198 -15.33 -0.76 19.05
C ASP A 198 -13.86 -0.28 19.04
N VAL A 199 -12.96 -1.05 19.64
CA VAL A 199 -11.54 -0.69 19.84
C VAL A 199 -10.64 -1.65 19.06
N LEU A 200 -9.59 -1.08 18.44
CA LEU A 200 -8.45 -1.78 17.88
C LEU A 200 -7.23 -1.58 18.79
N VAL A 201 -6.62 -2.68 19.22
CA VAL A 201 -5.37 -2.72 19.98
C VAL A 201 -4.33 -3.43 19.15
N VAL A 202 -3.20 -2.78 18.86
CA VAL A 202 -2.05 -3.39 18.19
C VAL A 202 -0.84 -3.24 19.11
N ASN A 203 -0.31 -4.36 19.55
CA ASN A 203 0.89 -4.42 20.40
C ASN A 203 2.03 -5.04 19.64
N THR A 204 3.14 -4.30 19.55
CA THR A 204 4.44 -4.77 19.02
C THR A 204 5.49 -4.78 20.13
N ASP A 205 6.73 -5.12 19.81
CA ASP A 205 7.82 -5.10 20.81
C ASP A 205 8.19 -3.67 21.22
N ASP A 206 7.99 -2.69 20.36
CA ASP A 206 8.47 -1.30 20.49
C ASP A 206 7.34 -0.27 20.65
N ALA A 207 6.08 -0.61 20.32
CA ALA A 207 4.96 0.32 20.45
C ALA A 207 3.63 -0.39 20.74
N ILE A 208 2.68 0.37 21.29
CA ILE A 208 1.31 -0.05 21.46
C ILE A 208 0.42 1.04 20.85
N TYR A 209 -0.44 0.65 19.91
CA TYR A 209 -1.53 1.49 19.42
C TYR A 209 -2.86 1.05 20.06
N ILE A 210 -3.66 2.01 20.51
CA ILE A 210 -5.03 1.80 21.00
C ILE A 210 -5.88 2.92 20.41
N GLY A 211 -6.89 2.58 19.63
CA GLY A 211 -7.81 3.53 19.00
C GLY A 211 -9.17 2.94 18.73
N ASN A 212 -10.15 3.77 18.40
CA ASN A 212 -11.42 3.27 17.90
C ASN A 212 -11.21 2.62 16.52
N LYS A 213 -12.01 1.62 16.21
CA LYS A 213 -12.05 1.06 14.86
C LYS A 213 -12.53 2.11 13.86
N GLY A 214 -11.85 2.20 12.73
CA GLY A 214 -12.10 3.21 11.69
C GLY A 214 -11.21 4.46 11.78
N ASP A 215 -10.53 4.69 12.90
CA ASP A 215 -9.74 5.91 13.15
C ASP A 215 -8.22 5.71 12.95
N SER A 216 -7.75 4.51 12.57
CA SER A 216 -6.30 4.23 12.47
C SER A 216 -5.60 5.01 11.34
N ASN A 217 -6.33 5.58 10.41
CA ASN A 217 -5.76 6.45 9.38
C ASN A 217 -5.14 7.73 9.96
N ASP A 218 -5.64 8.21 11.10
CA ASP A 218 -5.12 9.40 11.80
C ASP A 218 -3.72 9.15 12.39
N LEU A 219 -3.32 7.87 12.53
CA LEU A 219 -2.01 7.50 13.05
C LEU A 219 -0.86 8.15 12.28
N LYS A 220 -0.99 8.28 10.95
CA LYS A 220 0.02 8.94 10.10
C LYS A 220 0.20 10.42 10.46
N GLU A 221 -0.88 11.10 10.81
CA GLU A 221 -0.84 12.50 11.22
C GLU A 221 -0.29 12.65 12.64
N ILE A 222 -0.68 11.75 13.54
CA ILE A 222 -0.16 11.72 14.93
C ILE A 222 1.37 11.53 14.91
N ILE A 223 1.87 10.59 14.11
CA ILE A 223 3.31 10.35 13.97
C ILE A 223 4.02 11.59 13.41
N ARG A 224 3.48 12.21 12.35
CA ARG A 224 4.06 13.42 11.74
C ARG A 224 4.08 14.61 12.73
N ALA A 225 3.02 14.78 13.52
CA ALA A 225 2.94 15.85 14.53
C ALA A 225 3.90 15.62 15.72
N SER A 226 4.44 14.41 15.87
CA SER A 226 5.26 14.00 17.01
C SER A 226 6.76 14.01 16.66
N GLU A 227 7.25 15.04 15.96
CA GLU A 227 8.66 15.16 15.50
C GLU A 227 9.69 14.98 16.64
N SER A 228 9.41 15.44 17.83
CA SER A 228 10.26 15.27 19.01
C SER A 228 10.45 13.80 19.42
N MET A 229 9.56 12.93 18.96
CA MET A 229 9.55 11.48 19.23
C MET A 229 10.13 10.64 18.08
N TRP A 230 10.57 11.24 16.98
CA TRP A 230 11.08 10.50 15.81
C TRP A 230 12.22 9.53 16.12
N GLY A 231 13.02 9.82 17.13
CA GLY A 231 14.00 8.86 17.62
C GLY A 231 13.44 7.53 18.14
N TYR A 232 12.14 7.44 18.40
CA TYR A 232 11.45 6.16 18.71
C TYR A 232 10.95 5.48 17.43
N PHE A 233 10.46 6.23 16.47
CA PHE A 233 9.93 5.68 15.20
C PHE A 233 11.05 5.16 14.28
N ASP A 234 12.25 5.74 14.35
CA ASP A 234 13.41 5.35 13.54
C ASP A 234 14.16 4.13 14.11
N LYS A 235 13.77 3.63 15.28
CA LYS A 235 14.43 2.51 15.94
C LYS A 235 13.60 1.25 15.82
N SER A 236 13.75 0.51 14.72
CA SER A 236 13.29 -0.86 14.72
C SER A 236 14.15 -1.67 15.71
N SER A 237 13.49 -2.35 16.64
CA SER A 237 14.18 -3.30 17.53
C SER A 237 14.43 -4.65 16.87
N ALA A 238 13.79 -4.91 15.71
CA ALA A 238 13.88 -6.17 14.99
C ALA A 238 14.16 -5.95 13.50
N PHE A 239 15.07 -6.75 12.97
CA PHE A 239 15.50 -6.68 11.57
C PHE A 239 15.41 -8.06 10.92
N ILE A 240 14.59 -8.18 9.87
CA ILE A 240 14.48 -9.38 9.04
C ILE A 240 15.49 -9.30 7.90
N ARG A 241 16.20 -10.39 7.65
CA ARG A 241 17.21 -10.54 6.59
C ARG A 241 16.96 -11.85 5.82
N ASN A 242 17.59 -12.01 4.67
CA ASN A 242 17.47 -13.22 3.86
C ASN A 242 17.95 -14.50 4.58
N TRP A 243 18.77 -14.34 5.61
CA TRP A 243 19.34 -15.42 6.42
C TRP A 243 18.65 -15.61 7.78
N GLY A 244 17.67 -14.79 8.13
CA GLY A 244 16.96 -14.89 9.41
C GLY A 244 16.60 -13.53 9.97
N ARG A 245 16.49 -13.45 11.30
CA ARG A 245 16.10 -12.25 12.05
C ARG A 245 17.17 -11.90 13.08
N PHE A 246 17.40 -10.63 13.34
CA PHE A 246 18.08 -10.19 14.56
C PHE A 246 17.28 -9.12 15.29
N ASP A 247 17.25 -9.24 16.62
CA ASP A 247 16.63 -8.30 17.53
C ASP A 247 17.72 -7.54 18.27
N VAL A 248 17.65 -6.20 18.30
CA VAL A 248 18.53 -5.36 19.12
C VAL A 248 18.04 -5.42 20.55
N LEU A 249 18.82 -6.04 21.43
CA LEU A 249 18.49 -6.18 22.85
C LEU A 249 18.91 -4.95 23.65
N GLU A 250 20.05 -4.37 23.31
CA GLU A 250 20.62 -3.21 23.98
C GLU A 250 21.52 -2.43 23.01
N GLN A 251 21.46 -1.11 23.05
CA GLN A 251 22.29 -0.24 22.25
C GLN A 251 22.63 1.04 22.99
N ASP A 252 23.92 1.42 23.01
CA ASP A 252 24.38 2.73 23.41
C ASP A 252 25.14 3.40 22.26
N LYS A 253 24.52 4.43 21.68
CA LYS A 253 25.10 5.16 20.54
C LYS A 253 26.33 5.96 20.88
N ASN A 254 26.52 6.38 22.15
CA ASN A 254 27.66 7.19 22.59
C ASN A 254 28.94 6.34 22.68
N THR A 255 28.79 5.09 23.10
CA THR A 255 29.91 4.15 23.23
C THR A 255 30.09 3.24 22.02
N GLY A 256 29.10 3.26 21.08
CA GLY A 256 29.10 2.36 19.91
C GLY A 256 28.80 0.90 20.23
N TYR A 257 28.27 0.63 21.41
CA TYR A 257 27.93 -0.71 21.89
C TYR A 257 26.52 -1.15 21.42
N GLN A 258 26.42 -2.40 20.94
CA GLN A 258 25.16 -3.02 20.60
C GLN A 258 25.18 -4.52 20.87
N VAL A 259 24.08 -5.04 21.47
CA VAL A 259 23.84 -6.48 21.65
C VAL A 259 22.66 -6.90 20.81
N ASN A 260 22.82 -7.96 20.04
CA ASN A 260 21.78 -8.52 19.20
C ASN A 260 21.49 -9.96 19.57
N LYS A 261 20.22 -10.35 19.57
CA LYS A 261 19.78 -11.75 19.50
C LYS A 261 19.61 -12.11 18.02
N VAL A 262 20.34 -13.11 17.55
CA VAL A 262 20.29 -13.59 16.17
C VAL A 262 19.55 -14.92 16.12
N SER A 263 18.57 -15.01 15.21
CA SER A 263 17.82 -16.23 14.92
C SER A 263 17.98 -16.54 13.42
N VAL A 264 18.52 -17.73 13.12
CA VAL A 264 18.83 -18.21 11.75
C VAL A 264 17.88 -19.32 11.36
#